data_34998a4213e9682557d6135e76b123e4
#
_entry.id   34998a4213e9682557d6135e76b123e4
#
_cell.length_a   1.000
_cell.length_b   1.000
_cell.length_c   1.000
_cell.angle_alpha   90.00
_cell.angle_beta   90.00
_cell.angle_gamma   90.00
#
_symmetry.space_group_name_H-M   'P 1'
#
loop_
_entity.id
_entity.type
_entity.pdbx_description
1 polymer ?
#
loop_
_entity_poly.entity_id
_entity_poly.type
_entity_poly.pdbx_seq_one_letter_code
_entity_poly.pdbx_strand_id
1 'polypeptide(L)'
;RMLVIAAAVTATMMMTCPVMADDFKVGICNYVDDASLNQIVDNIQSRLEEIGEEKGVTFDVSYDNCNADASVMEQIISDFQADNVDLMVGVATPVAMRMQSATEGTDTPVVFSAVSDPVGSGLVDSLEAPGANITGTSDYLDTSSIMKLIQAQNPDVKKIGLLYDVGQDSSTTAIQEAKDYLDEQVIEYV
;
A
#
# COMPACT_ATOMS: atom_id res chain seq x y z
N ARG A 1 80.00 -8.00 -22.70
CA ARG A 1 78.61 -8.00 -23.26
C ARG A 1 77.62 -8.01 -22.10
N MET A 2 77.11 -6.83 -21.83
CA MET A 2 76.08 -6.60 -20.78
C MET A 2 74.72 -6.72 -21.44
N LEU A 3 73.90 -7.63 -20.94
CA LEU A 3 72.50 -7.77 -21.36
C LEU A 3 71.64 -6.92 -20.42
N VAL A 4 70.97 -5.89 -20.96
CA VAL A 4 70.02 -5.08 -20.24
C VAL A 4 68.64 -5.66 -20.49
N ILE A 5 68.02 -6.25 -19.44
CA ILE A 5 66.62 -6.72 -19.48
C ILE A 5 65.76 -5.56 -19.06
N ALA A 6 64.99 -5.00 -20.03
CA ALA A 6 63.97 -4.01 -19.78
C ALA A 6 62.69 -4.74 -19.36
N ALA A 7 62.28 -4.61 -18.12
CA ALA A 7 60.98 -5.10 -17.62
C ALA A 7 59.91 -4.02 -17.96
N ALA A 8 59.04 -4.36 -18.90
CA ALA A 8 57.87 -3.54 -19.19
C ALA A 8 56.78 -3.83 -18.14
N VAL A 9 56.52 -2.88 -17.24
CA VAL A 9 55.40 -2.91 -16.33
C VAL A 9 54.15 -2.40 -17.06
N THR A 10 53.32 -3.30 -17.51
CA THR A 10 51.97 -2.98 -18.03
C THR A 10 51.04 -2.67 -16.87
N ALA A 11 50.82 -1.37 -16.62
CA ALA A 11 49.80 -0.91 -15.68
C ALA A 11 48.43 -1.13 -16.34
N THR A 12 47.70 -2.18 -15.91
CA THR A 12 46.30 -2.37 -16.26
C THR A 12 45.46 -1.37 -15.49
N MET A 13 45.09 -0.26 -16.12
CA MET A 13 44.05 0.64 -15.62
C MET A 13 42.73 -0.10 -15.67
N MET A 14 42.26 -0.61 -14.53
CA MET A 14 40.85 -0.99 -14.34
C MET A 14 40.04 0.27 -14.44
N MET A 15 39.42 0.52 -15.60
CA MET A 15 38.32 1.45 -15.73
C MET A 15 37.14 0.90 -14.91
N THR A 16 36.97 1.39 -13.69
CA THR A 16 35.71 1.26 -12.98
C THR A 16 34.70 2.13 -13.73
N CYS A 17 33.89 1.52 -14.60
CA CYS A 17 32.66 2.18 -15.06
C CYS A 17 31.84 2.49 -13.81
N PRO A 18 31.40 3.74 -13.58
CA PRO A 18 30.41 4.00 -12.57
C PRO A 18 29.18 3.16 -12.96
N VAL A 19 28.79 2.23 -12.13
CA VAL A 19 27.47 1.61 -12.22
C VAL A 19 26.53 2.77 -11.91
N MET A 20 25.81 3.24 -12.93
CA MET A 20 24.71 4.17 -12.72
C MET A 20 23.71 3.40 -11.86
N ALA A 21 23.41 3.91 -10.70
CA ALA A 21 22.30 3.37 -9.91
C ALA A 21 21.02 3.49 -10.76
N ASP A 22 20.22 2.42 -10.80
CA ASP A 22 18.90 2.54 -11.41
C ASP A 22 18.06 3.43 -10.50
N ASP A 23 17.44 4.46 -11.07
CA ASP A 23 16.54 5.38 -10.37
C ASP A 23 15.10 4.92 -10.62
N PHE A 24 14.35 4.69 -9.54
CA PHE A 24 12.93 4.33 -9.60
C PHE A 24 12.07 5.46 -9.04
N LYS A 25 11.01 5.81 -9.74
CA LYS A 25 10.02 6.79 -9.28
C LYS A 25 8.87 6.08 -8.59
N VAL A 26 8.54 6.50 -7.37
CA VAL A 26 7.45 5.93 -6.58
C VAL A 26 6.45 7.01 -6.21
N GLY A 27 5.19 6.84 -6.61
CA GLY A 27 4.09 7.73 -6.21
C GLY A 27 3.33 7.13 -5.03
N ILE A 28 3.29 7.83 -3.89
CA ILE A 28 2.54 7.42 -2.70
C ILE A 28 1.37 8.38 -2.49
N CYS A 29 0.14 7.86 -2.47
CA CYS A 29 -1.05 8.63 -2.09
C CYS A 29 -1.65 8.09 -0.80
N ASN A 30 -1.79 8.96 0.22
CA ASN A 30 -2.49 8.67 1.46
C ASN A 30 -3.92 9.21 1.39
N TYR A 31 -4.87 8.47 1.97
CA TYR A 31 -6.29 8.84 1.91
C TYR A 31 -6.62 10.05 2.78
N VAL A 32 -6.13 10.08 4.02
CA VAL A 32 -6.46 11.12 4.99
C VAL A 32 -5.32 11.31 6.00
N ASP A 33 -5.24 12.51 6.58
CA ASP A 33 -4.30 12.82 7.66
C ASP A 33 -4.75 12.13 8.97
N ASP A 34 -4.30 10.91 9.16
CA ASP A 34 -4.52 10.07 10.34
C ASP A 34 -3.18 9.52 10.85
N ALA A 35 -3.03 9.47 12.17
CA ALA A 35 -1.77 9.09 12.79
C ALA A 35 -1.29 7.68 12.39
N SER A 36 -2.21 6.72 12.24
CA SER A 36 -1.87 5.35 11.86
C SER A 36 -1.48 5.27 10.39
N LEU A 37 -2.22 5.94 9.51
CA LEU A 37 -1.91 5.98 8.08
C LEU A 37 -0.61 6.75 7.80
N ASN A 38 -0.37 7.84 8.51
CA ASN A 38 0.89 8.58 8.41
C ASN A 38 2.08 7.72 8.83
N GLN A 39 1.95 6.94 9.92
CA GLN A 39 2.99 6.01 10.34
C GLN A 39 3.28 4.93 9.28
N ILE A 40 2.27 4.47 8.56
CA ILE A 40 2.44 3.53 7.45
C ILE A 40 3.28 4.19 6.34
N VAL A 41 2.92 5.42 5.94
CA VAL A 41 3.67 6.18 4.92
C VAL A 41 5.13 6.38 5.33
N ASP A 42 5.37 6.83 6.56
CA ASP A 42 6.73 7.05 7.09
C ASP A 42 7.55 5.76 7.04
N ASN A 43 6.96 4.62 7.42
CA ASN A 43 7.64 3.32 7.38
C ASN A 43 7.91 2.86 5.94
N ILE A 44 7.00 3.10 5.00
CA ILE A 44 7.20 2.79 3.58
C ILE A 44 8.39 3.59 3.04
N GLN A 45 8.42 4.90 3.27
CA GLN A 45 9.51 5.77 2.81
C GLN A 45 10.85 5.36 3.42
N SER A 46 10.90 5.15 4.74
CA SER A 46 12.12 4.69 5.42
C SER A 46 12.62 3.33 4.87
N ARG A 47 11.68 2.41 4.59
CA ARG A 47 12.07 1.10 4.05
C ARG A 47 12.55 1.18 2.60
N LEU A 48 12.01 2.08 1.78
CA LEU A 48 12.51 2.34 0.43
C LEU A 48 13.95 2.89 0.47
N GLU A 49 14.25 3.82 1.39
CA GLU A 49 15.61 4.32 1.60
C GLU A 49 16.58 3.18 1.96
N GLU A 50 16.22 2.34 2.94
CA GLU A 50 17.03 1.17 3.34
C GLU A 50 17.25 0.20 2.17
N ILE A 51 16.20 -0.11 1.39
CA ILE A 51 16.31 -0.98 0.21
C ILE A 51 17.21 -0.33 -0.84
N GLY A 52 17.12 0.97 -1.03
CA GLY A 52 18.00 1.73 -1.93
C GLY A 52 19.46 1.56 -1.57
N GLU A 53 19.79 1.73 -0.28
CA GLU A 53 21.16 1.50 0.23
C GLU A 53 21.60 0.03 0.07
N GLU A 54 20.74 -0.94 0.41
CA GLU A 54 21.03 -2.37 0.30
C GLU A 54 21.27 -2.82 -1.15
N LYS A 55 20.53 -2.26 -2.10
CA LYS A 55 20.55 -2.66 -3.52
C LYS A 55 21.45 -1.79 -4.38
N GLY A 56 21.86 -0.61 -3.91
CA GLY A 56 22.59 0.38 -4.69
C GLY A 56 21.73 1.03 -5.78
N VAL A 57 20.44 1.24 -5.49
CA VAL A 57 19.47 1.93 -6.35
C VAL A 57 18.92 3.17 -5.63
N THR A 58 18.26 4.07 -6.36
CA THR A 58 17.62 5.26 -5.80
C THR A 58 16.12 5.18 -5.99
N PHE A 59 15.35 5.55 -4.96
CA PHE A 59 13.91 5.75 -5.07
C PHE A 59 13.60 7.25 -4.98
N ASP A 60 13.07 7.82 -6.06
CA ASP A 60 12.52 9.18 -6.11
C ASP A 60 11.04 9.10 -5.70
N VAL A 61 10.75 9.48 -4.46
CA VAL A 61 9.43 9.30 -3.85
C VAL A 61 8.64 10.59 -3.89
N SER A 62 7.53 10.60 -4.63
CA SER A 62 6.49 11.64 -4.60
C SER A 62 5.38 11.21 -3.64
N TYR A 63 5.11 12.02 -2.62
CA TYR A 63 4.08 11.75 -1.62
C TYR A 63 3.05 12.87 -1.57
N ASP A 64 1.78 12.49 -1.59
CA ASP A 64 0.64 13.41 -1.40
C ASP A 64 -0.48 12.78 -0.58
N ASN A 65 -1.32 13.63 0.02
CA ASN A 65 -2.49 13.24 0.81
C ASN A 65 -3.75 13.84 0.18
N CYS A 66 -4.72 13.00 -0.17
CA CYS A 66 -5.94 13.48 -0.81
C CYS A 66 -7.00 14.02 0.17
N ASN A 67 -6.79 13.92 1.49
CA ASN A 67 -7.70 14.42 2.53
C ASN A 67 -9.15 13.96 2.35
N ALA A 68 -9.36 12.71 1.93
CA ALA A 68 -10.64 12.12 1.61
C ALA A 68 -11.43 12.85 0.49
N ASP A 69 -10.76 13.69 -0.30
CA ASP A 69 -11.36 14.38 -1.45
C ASP A 69 -11.08 13.61 -2.74
N ALA A 70 -12.17 13.16 -3.40
CA ALA A 70 -12.07 12.36 -4.61
C ALA A 70 -11.44 13.14 -5.79
N SER A 71 -11.64 14.45 -5.88
CA SER A 71 -11.07 15.26 -6.96
C SER A 71 -9.57 15.47 -6.77
N VAL A 72 -9.15 15.65 -5.51
CA VAL A 72 -7.72 15.74 -5.16
C VAL A 72 -7.04 14.40 -5.43
N MET A 73 -7.66 13.29 -5.04
CA MET A 73 -7.16 11.93 -5.31
C MET A 73 -6.95 11.67 -6.81
N GLU A 74 -7.94 12.03 -7.62
CA GLU A 74 -7.84 11.96 -9.09
C GLU A 74 -6.65 12.73 -9.63
N GLN A 75 -6.46 13.96 -9.14
CA GLN A 75 -5.37 14.81 -9.59
C GLN A 75 -4.01 14.21 -9.22
N ILE A 76 -3.83 13.75 -7.98
CA ILE A 76 -2.59 13.12 -7.50
C ILE A 76 -2.24 11.91 -8.37
N ILE A 77 -3.21 11.02 -8.62
CA ILE A 77 -2.98 9.82 -9.43
C ILE A 77 -2.65 10.20 -10.89
N SER A 78 -3.31 11.22 -11.42
CA SER A 78 -3.04 11.75 -12.76
C SER A 78 -1.62 12.33 -12.88
N ASP A 79 -1.16 13.02 -11.85
CA ASP A 79 0.19 13.57 -11.78
C ASP A 79 1.23 12.42 -11.74
N PHE A 80 1.01 11.37 -10.97
CA PHE A 80 1.86 10.17 -10.97
C PHE A 80 1.95 9.51 -12.35
N GLN A 81 0.82 9.42 -13.06
CA GLN A 81 0.80 8.90 -14.44
C GLN A 81 1.59 9.81 -15.40
N ALA A 82 1.43 11.14 -15.27
CA ALA A 82 2.14 12.10 -16.11
C ALA A 82 3.65 12.08 -15.87
N ASP A 83 4.08 11.85 -14.64
CA ASP A 83 5.48 11.72 -14.23
C ASP A 83 6.09 10.36 -14.60
N ASN A 84 5.24 9.42 -15.09
CA ASN A 84 5.62 8.05 -15.43
C ASN A 84 6.29 7.35 -14.24
N VAL A 85 5.61 7.31 -13.09
CA VAL A 85 6.14 6.59 -11.94
C VAL A 85 6.23 5.09 -12.23
N ASP A 86 7.27 4.44 -11.71
CA ASP A 86 7.53 3.01 -11.87
C ASP A 86 6.68 2.16 -10.94
N LEU A 87 6.16 2.76 -9.85
CA LEU A 87 5.33 2.11 -8.84
C LEU A 87 4.36 3.13 -8.23
N MET A 88 3.11 2.73 -8.05
CA MET A 88 2.15 3.46 -7.23
C MET A 88 1.89 2.75 -5.92
N VAL A 89 1.82 3.50 -4.82
CA VAL A 89 1.46 3.00 -3.49
C VAL A 89 0.21 3.69 -2.99
N GLY A 90 -0.87 2.93 -2.83
CA GLY A 90 -2.15 3.43 -2.35
C GLY A 90 -2.37 3.07 -0.88
N VAL A 91 -2.50 4.06 -0.02
CA VAL A 91 -2.78 3.86 1.40
C VAL A 91 -4.27 4.07 1.66
N ALA A 92 -4.93 3.04 2.14
CA ALA A 92 -6.36 2.82 2.33
C ALA A 92 -7.13 2.39 1.07
N THR A 93 -8.26 1.71 1.29
CA THR A 93 -9.09 1.09 0.24
C THR A 93 -9.49 2.04 -0.90
N PRO A 94 -9.99 3.28 -0.64
CA PRO A 94 -10.43 4.16 -1.72
C PRO A 94 -9.31 4.55 -2.68
N VAL A 95 -8.10 4.78 -2.15
CA VAL A 95 -6.92 5.13 -2.96
C VAL A 95 -6.47 3.93 -3.80
N ALA A 96 -6.41 2.74 -3.17
CA ALA A 96 -6.03 1.51 -3.86
C ALA A 96 -6.96 1.20 -5.04
N MET A 97 -8.27 1.29 -4.83
CA MET A 97 -9.28 1.08 -5.89
C MET A 97 -9.13 2.09 -7.02
N ARG A 98 -8.84 3.34 -6.70
CA ARG A 98 -8.64 4.38 -7.71
C ARG A 98 -7.37 4.18 -8.51
N MET A 99 -6.27 3.81 -7.86
CA MET A 99 -5.01 3.47 -8.54
C MET A 99 -5.16 2.23 -9.42
N GLN A 100 -5.86 1.18 -8.97
CA GLN A 100 -6.18 0.01 -9.79
C GLN A 100 -6.88 0.42 -11.08
N SER A 101 -7.94 1.22 -10.98
CA SER A 101 -8.69 1.70 -12.16
C SER A 101 -7.82 2.56 -13.08
N ALA A 102 -6.94 3.39 -12.52
CA ALA A 102 -6.07 4.28 -13.30
C ALA A 102 -4.94 3.52 -14.01
N THR A 103 -4.52 2.36 -13.48
CA THR A 103 -3.44 1.54 -14.06
C THR A 103 -3.96 0.36 -14.89
N GLU A 104 -5.27 0.24 -15.08
CA GLU A 104 -5.85 -0.80 -15.92
C GLU A 104 -5.30 -0.74 -17.34
N GLY A 105 -4.78 -1.86 -17.82
CA GLY A 105 -4.16 -1.97 -19.15
C GLY A 105 -2.78 -1.32 -19.28
N THR A 106 -2.16 -0.92 -18.18
CA THR A 106 -0.77 -0.46 -18.11
C THR A 106 0.12 -1.51 -17.44
N ASP A 107 1.45 -1.31 -17.54
CA ASP A 107 2.43 -2.15 -16.83
C ASP A 107 2.83 -1.57 -15.46
N THR A 108 2.27 -0.43 -15.05
CA THR A 108 2.59 0.22 -13.77
C THR A 108 2.02 -0.60 -12.61
N PRO A 109 2.84 -1.19 -11.75
CA PRO A 109 2.37 -1.95 -10.61
C PRO A 109 1.79 -1.05 -9.53
N VAL A 110 0.83 -1.58 -8.77
CA VAL A 110 0.24 -0.93 -7.61
C VAL A 110 0.48 -1.78 -6.37
N VAL A 111 0.93 -1.15 -5.30
CA VAL A 111 1.00 -1.77 -3.97
C VAL A 111 0.03 -1.03 -3.04
N PHE A 112 -0.90 -1.76 -2.45
CA PHE A 112 -1.79 -1.19 -1.46
C PHE A 112 -1.32 -1.48 -0.04
N SER A 113 -1.69 -0.59 0.90
CA SER A 113 -1.51 -0.77 2.33
C SER A 113 -2.75 -0.30 3.06
N ALA A 114 -3.03 -0.88 4.24
CA ALA A 114 -4.23 -0.57 5.03
C ALA A 114 -5.53 -0.75 4.22
N VAL A 115 -5.68 -1.89 3.58
CA VAL A 115 -6.92 -2.29 2.91
C VAL A 115 -7.59 -3.39 3.71
N SER A 116 -8.81 -3.12 4.20
CA SER A 116 -9.50 -4.01 5.14
C SER A 116 -9.96 -5.32 4.48
N ASP A 117 -10.48 -5.23 3.26
CA ASP A 117 -10.95 -6.40 2.51
C ASP A 117 -10.56 -6.28 1.01
N PRO A 118 -9.34 -6.68 0.65
CA PRO A 118 -8.87 -6.55 -0.73
C PRO A 118 -9.60 -7.47 -1.72
N VAL A 119 -10.17 -8.59 -1.26
CA VAL A 119 -10.97 -9.48 -2.10
C VAL A 119 -12.38 -8.93 -2.27
N GLY A 120 -13.05 -8.57 -1.17
CA GLY A 120 -14.41 -8.01 -1.20
C GLY A 120 -14.51 -6.67 -1.92
N SER A 121 -13.44 -5.85 -1.90
CA SER A 121 -13.35 -4.61 -2.67
C SER A 121 -12.97 -4.82 -4.15
N GLY A 122 -12.70 -6.07 -4.57
CA GLY A 122 -12.35 -6.38 -5.95
C GLY A 122 -10.96 -5.95 -6.37
N LEU A 123 -10.06 -5.68 -5.42
CA LEU A 123 -8.67 -5.33 -5.71
C LEU A 123 -7.85 -6.53 -6.14
N VAL A 124 -8.12 -7.69 -5.56
CA VAL A 124 -7.42 -8.94 -5.87
C VAL A 124 -8.40 -10.10 -5.98
N ASP A 125 -8.06 -11.12 -6.77
CA ASP A 125 -8.88 -12.33 -6.92
C ASP A 125 -8.88 -13.18 -5.63
N SER A 126 -7.71 -13.29 -5.00
CA SER A 126 -7.53 -13.91 -3.69
C SER A 126 -6.28 -13.36 -2.99
N LEU A 127 -6.13 -13.63 -1.69
CA LEU A 127 -4.95 -13.20 -0.93
C LEU A 127 -3.66 -13.91 -1.39
N GLU A 128 -3.77 -15.15 -1.88
CA GLU A 128 -2.65 -15.96 -2.35
C GLU A 128 -2.27 -15.68 -3.80
N ALA A 129 -3.25 -15.26 -4.62
CA ALA A 129 -3.07 -15.00 -6.04
C ALA A 129 -3.85 -13.73 -6.44
N PRO A 130 -3.22 -12.57 -6.40
CA PRO A 130 -3.89 -11.29 -6.69
C PRO A 130 -4.56 -11.19 -8.06
N GLY A 131 -3.99 -11.82 -9.09
CA GLY A 131 -4.61 -11.94 -10.43
C GLY A 131 -4.32 -10.79 -11.39
N ALA A 132 -3.80 -9.64 -10.90
CA ALA A 132 -3.50 -8.45 -11.71
C ALA A 132 -2.18 -7.79 -11.28
N ASN A 133 -1.89 -6.59 -11.82
CA ASN A 133 -0.70 -5.80 -11.48
C ASN A 133 -0.80 -5.07 -10.12
N ILE A 134 -1.60 -5.60 -9.19
CA ILE A 134 -1.83 -5.03 -7.87
C ILE A 134 -1.64 -6.08 -6.78
N THR A 135 -0.96 -5.70 -5.69
CA THR A 135 -0.75 -6.51 -4.48
C THR A 135 -0.61 -5.60 -3.28
N GLY A 136 -0.52 -6.15 -2.07
CA GLY A 136 -0.32 -5.31 -0.89
C GLY A 136 -0.54 -6.03 0.42
N THR A 137 -0.87 -5.23 1.45
CA THR A 137 -1.12 -5.71 2.82
C THR A 137 -2.52 -5.35 3.27
N SER A 138 -3.22 -6.35 3.84
CA SER A 138 -4.53 -6.14 4.46
C SER A 138 -4.39 -5.80 5.94
N ASP A 139 -5.25 -4.91 6.42
CA ASP A 139 -5.49 -4.62 7.83
C ASP A 139 -6.82 -5.23 8.33
N TYR A 140 -7.20 -6.38 7.76
CA TYR A 140 -8.43 -7.08 8.11
C TYR A 140 -8.61 -7.20 9.62
N LEU A 141 -9.80 -6.86 10.08
CA LEU A 141 -10.18 -6.89 11.46
C LEU A 141 -11.30 -7.93 11.66
N ASP A 142 -11.08 -8.94 12.51
CA ASP A 142 -12.09 -9.93 12.86
C ASP A 142 -13.22 -9.28 13.66
N THR A 143 -14.27 -8.87 12.95
CA THR A 143 -15.45 -8.23 13.53
C THR A 143 -16.14 -9.10 14.58
N SER A 144 -16.15 -10.42 14.39
CA SER A 144 -16.76 -11.34 15.36
C SER A 144 -16.02 -11.33 16.71
N SER A 145 -14.70 -11.19 16.68
CA SER A 145 -13.89 -11.06 17.90
C SER A 145 -14.17 -9.74 18.63
N ILE A 146 -14.42 -8.65 17.90
CA ILE A 146 -14.83 -7.37 18.50
C ILE A 146 -16.19 -7.52 19.16
N MET A 147 -17.16 -8.13 18.50
CA MET A 147 -18.50 -8.37 19.09
C MET A 147 -18.44 -9.24 20.34
N LYS A 148 -17.60 -10.28 20.35
CA LYS A 148 -17.35 -11.10 21.55
C LYS A 148 -16.74 -10.27 22.68
N LEU A 149 -15.83 -9.35 22.38
CA LEU A 149 -15.24 -8.46 23.39
C LEU A 149 -16.29 -7.54 24.00
N ILE A 150 -17.20 -6.97 23.20
CA ILE A 150 -18.32 -6.16 23.68
C ILE A 150 -19.20 -6.96 24.61
N GLN A 151 -19.56 -8.21 24.25
CA GLN A 151 -20.35 -9.09 25.09
C GLN A 151 -19.62 -9.51 26.38
N ALA A 152 -18.30 -9.74 26.31
CA ALA A 152 -17.51 -10.04 27.50
C ALA A 152 -17.50 -8.86 28.48
N GLN A 153 -17.48 -7.63 27.97
CA GLN A 153 -17.55 -6.41 28.78
C GLN A 153 -18.98 -6.17 29.35
N ASN A 154 -20.00 -6.49 28.57
CA ASN A 154 -21.42 -6.36 28.96
C ASN A 154 -22.21 -7.61 28.55
N PRO A 155 -22.24 -8.68 29.40
CA PRO A 155 -22.92 -9.94 29.08
C PRO A 155 -24.43 -9.82 28.85
N ASP A 156 -25.05 -8.79 29.40
CA ASP A 156 -26.50 -8.56 29.31
C ASP A 156 -26.88 -7.58 28.18
N VAL A 157 -25.95 -7.25 27.26
CA VAL A 157 -26.24 -6.35 26.16
C VAL A 157 -27.43 -6.87 25.32
N LYS A 158 -28.39 -5.98 25.04
CA LYS A 158 -29.60 -6.31 24.26
C LYS A 158 -29.66 -5.53 22.96
N LYS A 159 -28.90 -4.43 22.84
CA LYS A 159 -28.91 -3.58 21.68
C LYS A 159 -27.55 -2.91 21.45
N ILE A 160 -27.09 -2.90 20.21
CA ILE A 160 -25.82 -2.30 19.79
C ILE A 160 -26.07 -1.29 18.68
N GLY A 161 -25.42 -0.13 18.75
CA GLY A 161 -25.38 0.85 17.67
C GLY A 161 -24.22 0.56 16.73
N LEU A 162 -24.48 0.46 15.43
CA LEU A 162 -23.48 0.28 14.39
C LEU A 162 -23.33 1.60 13.62
N LEU A 163 -22.19 2.28 13.83
CA LEU A 163 -21.88 3.52 13.12
C LEU A 163 -20.91 3.23 11.97
N TYR A 164 -21.28 3.58 10.76
CA TYR A 164 -20.45 3.39 9.57
C TYR A 164 -20.83 4.37 8.46
N ASP A 165 -19.92 4.55 7.52
CA ASP A 165 -20.17 5.35 6.31
C ASP A 165 -20.59 4.43 5.16
N VAL A 166 -21.82 4.61 4.67
CA VAL A 166 -22.39 3.83 3.55
C VAL A 166 -21.70 4.11 2.21
N GLY A 167 -20.94 5.20 2.13
CA GLY A 167 -20.17 5.57 0.94
C GLY A 167 -18.75 5.01 0.92
N GLN A 168 -18.34 4.25 1.95
CA GLN A 168 -17.02 3.64 2.03
C GLN A 168 -17.08 2.12 1.89
N ASP A 169 -16.51 1.61 0.80
CA ASP A 169 -16.46 0.17 0.51
C ASP A 169 -15.78 -0.63 1.63
N SER A 170 -14.75 -0.04 2.29
CA SER A 170 -14.06 -0.65 3.43
C SER A 170 -14.95 -0.97 4.64
N SER A 171 -16.11 -0.33 4.76
CA SER A 171 -17.07 -0.59 5.84
C SER A 171 -18.01 -1.76 5.55
N THR A 172 -18.21 -2.13 4.30
CA THR A 172 -19.31 -3.01 3.87
C THR A 172 -19.21 -4.40 4.50
N THR A 173 -18.07 -5.07 4.36
CA THR A 173 -17.85 -6.41 4.88
C THR A 173 -17.94 -6.43 6.40
N ALA A 174 -17.23 -5.53 7.09
CA ALA A 174 -17.22 -5.48 8.55
C ALA A 174 -18.60 -5.23 9.16
N ILE A 175 -19.41 -4.35 8.55
CA ILE A 175 -20.78 -4.10 9.02
C ILE A 175 -21.70 -5.28 8.76
N GLN A 176 -21.55 -5.98 7.63
CA GLN A 176 -22.34 -7.19 7.39
C GLN A 176 -21.98 -8.30 8.38
N GLU A 177 -20.70 -8.55 8.62
CA GLU A 177 -20.23 -9.50 9.63
C GLU A 177 -20.75 -9.16 11.04
N ALA A 178 -20.78 -7.86 11.40
CA ALA A 178 -21.35 -7.42 12.67
C ALA A 178 -22.83 -7.73 12.77
N LYS A 179 -23.61 -7.46 11.72
CA LYS A 179 -25.05 -7.76 11.67
C LYS A 179 -25.31 -9.26 11.75
N ASP A 180 -24.60 -10.06 10.97
CA ASP A 180 -24.74 -11.52 10.96
C ASP A 180 -24.45 -12.11 12.35
N TYR A 181 -23.38 -11.64 13.00
CA TYR A 181 -23.07 -12.03 14.37
C TYR A 181 -24.18 -11.65 15.37
N LEU A 182 -24.71 -10.43 15.29
CA LEU A 182 -25.73 -9.94 16.20
C LEU A 182 -27.07 -10.66 15.99
N ASP A 183 -27.41 -10.99 14.76
CA ASP A 183 -28.59 -11.81 14.41
C ASP A 183 -28.47 -13.22 15.01
N GLU A 184 -27.31 -13.87 14.90
CA GLU A 184 -27.05 -15.18 15.52
C GLU A 184 -27.18 -15.15 17.05
N GLN A 185 -26.77 -14.04 17.68
CA GLN A 185 -26.84 -13.86 19.13
C GLN A 185 -28.20 -13.30 19.61
N VAL A 186 -29.15 -13.01 18.71
CA VAL A 186 -30.44 -12.40 19.00
C VAL A 186 -30.30 -11.06 19.74
N ILE A 187 -29.34 -10.24 19.32
CA ILE A 187 -29.09 -8.90 19.86
C ILE A 187 -29.58 -7.87 18.82
N GLU A 188 -30.43 -6.94 19.27
CA GLU A 188 -30.89 -5.85 18.40
C GLU A 188 -29.74 -4.91 18.00
N TYR A 189 -29.82 -4.36 16.77
CA TYR A 189 -28.90 -3.29 16.32
C TYR A 189 -29.65 -2.15 15.62
N VAL A 190 -29.01 -1.00 15.56
CA VAL A 190 -29.51 0.20 14.88
C VAL A 190 -28.36 0.89 14.11
#